data_cff56d417cabf7084137511f2f09e707
#
_entry.id   cff56d417cabf7084137511f2f09e707
#
_cell.length_a   1.000
_cell.length_b   1.000
_cell.length_c   1.000
_cell.angle_alpha   90.00
_cell.angle_beta   90.00
_cell.angle_gamma   90.00
#
_symmetry.space_group_name_H-M   'P 1'
#
loop_
_entity.id
_entity.type
_entity.pdbx_description
1 polymer ?
#
loop_
_entity_poly.entity_id
_entity_poly.type
_entity_poly.pdbx_seq_one_letter_code
_entity_poly.pdbx_strand_id
1 'polypeptide(L)'
;MGLPQGSVLSPVLFNVYLEEAIRSSRKLEEVRSRGDLLAFADDMLVMSNQEAEVGMIIEELAKVQEEWNLRLNKKKSEILTAVEKEEINGIRCTTAVKYYSVRVTADKKQQLKVSKEQINKNTSLLRWRLKNVDVDVL
;
A
#
# COMPACT_ATOMS: atom_id res chain seq x y z
N MET A 1 -22.91 9.13 9.29
CA MET A 1 -22.19 10.41 9.37
C MET A 1 -20.84 10.22 8.71
N GLY A 2 -20.54 10.94 7.62
CA GLY A 2 -19.29 10.82 6.87
C GLY A 2 -18.66 12.19 6.66
N LEU A 3 -17.38 12.23 6.32
CA LEU A 3 -16.71 13.46 5.94
C LEU A 3 -17.19 13.91 4.55
N PRO A 4 -17.44 15.23 4.34
CA PRO A 4 -17.87 15.73 3.04
C PRO A 4 -16.82 15.43 1.96
N GLN A 5 -17.22 14.80 0.85
CA GLN A 5 -16.34 14.62 -0.29
C GLN A 5 -15.91 15.98 -0.87
N GLY A 6 -14.62 16.15 -1.09
CA GLY A 6 -14.05 17.39 -1.65
C GLY A 6 -13.58 18.42 -0.65
N SER A 7 -13.73 18.19 0.65
CA SER A 7 -13.12 19.06 1.68
C SER A 7 -11.60 18.83 1.74
N VAL A 8 -10.82 19.92 1.78
CA VAL A 8 -9.36 19.87 1.93
C VAL A 8 -8.94 19.19 3.26
N LEU A 9 -9.78 19.24 4.27
CA LEU A 9 -9.51 18.65 5.59
C LEU A 9 -9.87 17.16 5.67
N SER A 10 -10.72 16.65 4.77
CA SER A 10 -11.20 15.27 4.83
C SER A 10 -10.07 14.23 4.80
N PRO A 11 -9.02 14.32 3.95
CA PRO A 11 -7.92 13.37 3.96
C PRO A 11 -7.13 13.40 5.28
N VAL A 12 -6.91 14.58 5.86
CA VAL A 12 -6.18 14.74 7.12
C VAL A 12 -6.96 14.13 8.27
N LEU A 13 -8.26 14.44 8.36
CA LEU A 13 -9.13 13.89 9.39
C LEU A 13 -9.28 12.37 9.27
N PHE A 14 -9.35 11.84 8.05
CA PHE A 14 -9.38 10.41 7.84
C PHE A 14 -8.08 9.72 8.29
N ASN A 15 -6.91 10.31 7.99
CA ASN A 15 -5.64 9.76 8.45
C ASN A 15 -5.54 9.75 9.99
N VAL A 16 -5.99 10.80 10.66
CA VAL A 16 -6.03 10.84 12.13
C VAL A 16 -6.97 9.77 12.68
N TYR A 17 -8.16 9.63 12.09
CA TYR A 17 -9.12 8.60 12.47
C TYR A 17 -8.59 7.18 12.29
N LEU A 18 -7.94 6.91 11.16
CA LEU A 18 -7.32 5.62 10.86
C LEU A 18 -6.14 5.34 11.82
N GLU A 19 -5.34 6.35 12.15
CA GLU A 19 -4.25 6.21 13.09
C GLU A 19 -4.75 5.85 14.48
N GLU A 20 -5.80 6.49 14.98
CA GLU A 20 -6.41 6.15 16.27
C GLU A 20 -7.02 4.74 16.26
N ALA A 21 -7.65 4.35 15.16
CA ALA A 21 -8.15 2.99 14.99
C ALA A 21 -7.03 1.94 15.06
N ILE A 22 -5.89 2.18 14.41
CA ILE A 22 -4.72 1.29 14.48
C ILE A 22 -4.16 1.23 15.90
N ARG A 23 -4.04 2.36 16.57
CA ARG A 23 -3.54 2.45 17.95
C ARG A 23 -4.45 1.78 18.97
N SER A 24 -5.74 1.65 18.72
CA SER A 24 -6.67 0.95 19.60
C SER A 24 -6.36 -0.54 19.74
N SER A 25 -5.68 -1.13 18.73
CA SER A 25 -5.19 -2.50 18.78
C SER A 25 -3.71 -2.54 19.12
N ARG A 26 -3.36 -3.16 20.25
CA ARG A 26 -1.97 -3.35 20.67
C ARG A 26 -1.13 -4.05 19.61
N LYS A 27 -1.68 -5.05 18.93
CA LYS A 27 -0.97 -5.80 17.89
C LYS A 27 -0.66 -4.94 16.67
N LEU A 28 -1.63 -4.17 16.19
CA LEU A 28 -1.43 -3.27 15.06
C LEU A 28 -0.46 -2.14 15.42
N GLU A 29 -0.53 -1.62 16.64
CA GLU A 29 0.41 -0.62 17.12
C GLU A 29 1.85 -1.16 17.21
N GLU A 30 2.05 -2.40 17.62
CA GLU A 30 3.36 -3.05 17.61
C GLU A 30 3.93 -3.14 16.18
N VAL A 31 3.11 -3.56 15.20
CA VAL A 31 3.50 -3.63 13.78
C VAL A 31 3.83 -2.24 13.23
N ARG A 32 3.00 -1.24 13.55
CA ARG A 32 3.20 0.16 13.14
C ARG A 32 4.49 0.73 13.74
N SER A 33 4.75 0.51 15.02
CA SER A 33 5.93 1.02 15.74
C SER A 33 7.25 0.45 15.20
N ARG A 34 7.22 -0.76 14.63
CA ARG A 34 8.37 -1.35 13.91
C ARG A 34 8.58 -0.74 12.52
N GLY A 35 7.63 0.06 12.02
CA GLY A 35 7.63 0.57 10.65
C GLY A 35 7.11 -0.42 9.60
N ASP A 36 6.52 -1.53 10.03
CA ASP A 36 6.01 -2.60 9.16
C ASP A 36 4.55 -2.38 8.72
N LEU A 37 3.91 -1.30 9.21
CA LEU A 37 2.58 -0.87 8.79
C LEU A 37 2.65 0.60 8.39
N LEU A 38 2.35 0.88 7.12
CA LEU A 38 2.25 2.22 6.56
C LEU A 38 0.81 2.44 6.10
N ALA A 39 0.27 3.60 6.39
CA ALA A 39 -1.07 4.00 5.97
C ALA A 39 -1.04 5.39 5.34
N PHE A 40 -1.73 5.55 4.22
CA PHE A 40 -1.91 6.83 3.55
C PHE A 40 -3.29 6.89 2.91
N ALA A 41 -4.15 7.76 3.43
CA ALA A 41 -5.57 7.82 3.08
C ALA A 41 -6.22 6.43 3.23
N ASP A 42 -6.86 5.91 2.20
CA ASP A 42 -7.52 4.61 2.16
C ASP A 42 -6.59 3.43 1.84
N ASP A 43 -5.32 3.69 1.55
CA ASP A 43 -4.34 2.66 1.25
C ASP A 43 -3.49 2.29 2.48
N MET A 44 -3.36 1.00 2.75
CA MET A 44 -2.45 0.46 3.76
C MET A 44 -1.48 -0.53 3.16
N LEU A 45 -0.23 -0.46 3.58
CA LEU A 45 0.82 -1.44 3.28
C LEU A 45 1.29 -2.08 4.58
N VAL A 46 1.24 -3.40 4.62
CA VAL A 46 1.77 -4.19 5.74
C VAL A 46 2.90 -5.07 5.23
N MET A 47 3.98 -5.11 5.96
CA MET A 47 5.15 -5.93 5.67
C MET A 47 5.38 -6.93 6.79
N SER A 48 5.68 -8.17 6.45
CA SER A 48 6.09 -9.21 7.40
C SER A 48 6.94 -10.25 6.69
N ASN A 49 7.85 -10.86 7.43
CA ASN A 49 8.63 -12.01 6.99
C ASN A 49 8.02 -13.36 7.43
N GLN A 50 6.86 -13.32 8.10
CA GLN A 50 6.16 -14.51 8.60
C GLN A 50 4.72 -14.50 8.13
N GLU A 51 4.31 -15.57 7.45
CA GLU A 51 2.94 -15.73 6.98
C GLU A 51 1.91 -15.76 8.11
N ALA A 52 2.24 -16.42 9.22
CA ALA A 52 1.36 -16.46 10.39
C ALA A 52 1.07 -15.07 10.95
N GLU A 53 2.04 -14.16 10.92
CA GLU A 53 1.85 -12.77 11.33
C GLU A 53 0.92 -12.02 10.38
N VAL A 54 1.03 -12.23 9.07
CA VAL A 54 0.11 -11.64 8.09
C VAL A 54 -1.33 -12.07 8.37
N GLY A 55 -1.57 -13.34 8.64
CA GLY A 55 -2.89 -13.85 9.02
C GLY A 55 -3.45 -13.16 10.27
N MET A 56 -2.63 -13.05 11.32
CA MET A 56 -3.01 -12.37 12.57
C MET A 56 -3.31 -10.88 12.36
N ILE A 57 -2.55 -10.20 11.52
CA ILE A 57 -2.77 -8.78 11.21
C ILE A 57 -4.12 -8.60 10.47
N ILE A 58 -4.43 -9.46 9.51
CA ILE A 58 -5.71 -9.41 8.78
C ILE A 58 -6.89 -9.63 9.73
N GLU A 59 -6.79 -10.56 10.66
CA GLU A 59 -7.82 -10.80 11.68
C GLU A 59 -7.99 -9.62 12.62
N GLU A 60 -6.89 -9.02 13.06
CA GLU A 60 -6.91 -7.87 13.93
C GLU A 60 -7.47 -6.62 13.25
N LEU A 61 -7.10 -6.40 11.98
CA LEU A 61 -7.71 -5.36 11.15
C LEU A 61 -9.22 -5.55 11.01
N ALA A 62 -9.70 -6.78 10.86
CA ALA A 62 -11.13 -7.06 10.78
C ALA A 62 -11.88 -6.65 12.06
N LYS A 63 -11.30 -6.92 13.23
CA LYS A 63 -11.87 -6.51 14.53
C LYS A 63 -11.92 -4.98 14.68
N VAL A 64 -10.78 -4.31 14.42
CA VAL A 64 -10.69 -2.85 14.49
C VAL A 64 -11.68 -2.19 13.52
N GLN A 65 -11.86 -2.77 12.34
CA GLN A 65 -12.83 -2.26 11.37
C GLN A 65 -14.27 -2.33 11.87
N GLU A 66 -14.64 -3.41 12.53
CA GLU A 66 -15.99 -3.54 13.10
C GLU A 66 -16.21 -2.50 14.20
N GLU A 67 -15.24 -2.30 15.09
CA GLU A 67 -15.31 -1.31 16.19
C GLU A 67 -15.35 0.14 15.69
N TRP A 68 -14.57 0.43 14.65
CA TRP A 68 -14.38 1.80 14.12
C TRP A 68 -15.19 2.09 12.86
N ASN A 69 -16.11 1.21 12.47
CA ASN A 69 -16.97 1.40 11.27
C ASN A 69 -16.17 1.60 9.97
N LEU A 70 -14.99 0.99 9.90
CA LEU A 70 -14.14 0.95 8.70
C LEU A 70 -14.45 -0.33 7.90
N ARG A 71 -14.04 -0.39 6.63
CA ARG A 71 -14.17 -1.60 5.81
C ARG A 71 -12.90 -1.90 5.03
N LEU A 72 -12.28 -3.04 5.32
CA LEU A 72 -11.24 -3.60 4.45
C LEU A 72 -11.88 -4.16 3.17
N ASN A 73 -11.48 -3.63 2.03
CA ASN A 73 -11.91 -4.18 0.76
C ASN A 73 -11.02 -5.37 0.36
N LYS A 74 -11.35 -6.55 0.88
CA LYS A 74 -10.59 -7.79 0.60
C LYS A 74 -10.45 -8.10 -0.89
N LYS A 75 -11.44 -7.68 -1.73
CA LYS A 75 -11.39 -7.90 -3.18
C LYS A 75 -10.35 -7.02 -3.89
N LYS A 76 -10.03 -5.85 -3.33
CA LYS A 76 -9.00 -4.94 -3.83
C LYS A 76 -7.66 -5.13 -3.12
N SER A 77 -7.64 -5.84 -1.99
CA SER A 77 -6.43 -6.16 -1.26
C SER A 77 -5.71 -7.34 -1.89
N GLU A 78 -4.39 -7.32 -1.85
CA GLU A 78 -3.53 -8.36 -2.42
C GLU A 78 -2.38 -8.65 -1.46
N ILE A 79 -1.98 -9.91 -1.36
CA ILE A 79 -0.81 -10.34 -0.60
C ILE A 79 0.30 -10.71 -1.58
N LEU A 80 1.40 -9.95 -1.53
CA LEU A 80 2.59 -10.24 -2.30
C LEU A 80 3.40 -11.33 -1.58
N THR A 81 3.54 -12.48 -2.19
CA THR A 81 4.32 -13.60 -1.64
C THR A 81 5.01 -14.39 -2.73
N ALA A 82 6.16 -14.98 -2.40
CA ALA A 82 6.86 -15.93 -3.26
C ALA A 82 6.38 -17.38 -3.07
N VAL A 83 5.54 -17.63 -2.06
CA VAL A 83 5.01 -18.96 -1.77
C VAL A 83 3.77 -19.21 -2.62
N GLU A 84 3.66 -20.40 -3.20
CA GLU A 84 2.47 -20.82 -3.95
C GLU A 84 1.28 -21.02 -3.01
N LYS A 85 0.47 -20.00 -2.89
CA LYS A 85 -0.81 -19.99 -2.20
C LYS A 85 -1.81 -19.17 -2.98
N GLU A 86 -3.07 -19.58 -2.93
CA GLU A 86 -4.14 -18.84 -3.60
C GLU A 86 -4.62 -17.66 -2.76
N GLU A 87 -4.80 -17.88 -1.44
CA GLU A 87 -5.30 -16.85 -0.54
C GLU A 87 -4.84 -17.05 0.92
N ILE A 88 -4.90 -15.98 1.70
CA ILE A 88 -4.78 -15.98 3.17
C ILE A 88 -5.93 -15.15 3.73
N ASN A 89 -6.76 -15.74 4.59
CA ASN A 89 -7.91 -15.08 5.24
C ASN A 89 -8.84 -14.34 4.25
N GLY A 90 -9.03 -14.91 3.05
CA GLY A 90 -9.91 -14.36 2.02
C GLY A 90 -9.28 -13.20 1.20
N ILE A 91 -7.97 -13.00 1.31
CA ILE A 91 -7.22 -12.05 0.48
C ILE A 91 -6.33 -12.84 -0.48
N ARG A 92 -6.42 -12.52 -1.77
CA ARG A 92 -5.68 -13.19 -2.83
C ARG A 92 -4.17 -13.01 -2.69
N CYS A 93 -3.43 -14.11 -2.84
CA CYS A 93 -1.99 -14.10 -2.95
C CYS A 93 -1.54 -13.90 -4.40
N THR A 94 -0.45 -13.17 -4.60
CA THR A 94 0.12 -12.89 -5.91
C THR A 94 1.63 -12.74 -5.82
N THR A 95 2.32 -12.98 -6.94
CA THR A 95 3.77 -12.78 -7.05
C THR A 95 4.15 -11.38 -7.50
N ALA A 96 3.17 -10.54 -7.87
CA ALA A 96 3.39 -9.15 -8.29
C ALA A 96 2.19 -8.28 -7.97
N VAL A 97 2.42 -7.13 -7.35
CA VAL A 97 1.40 -6.10 -7.05
C VAL A 97 1.79 -4.77 -7.68
N LYS A 98 0.81 -3.90 -7.88
CA LYS A 98 1.03 -2.51 -8.27
C LYS A 98 0.73 -1.61 -7.08
N TYR A 99 1.74 -0.92 -6.58
CA TYR A 99 1.61 0.02 -5.46
C TYR A 99 2.08 1.41 -5.89
N TYR A 100 1.22 2.40 -5.82
CA TYR A 100 1.46 3.79 -6.29
C TYR A 100 2.14 3.86 -7.66
N SER A 101 1.59 3.17 -8.66
CA SER A 101 2.15 3.10 -10.03
C SER A 101 3.48 2.34 -10.15
N VAL A 102 4.05 1.83 -9.07
CA VAL A 102 5.24 0.97 -9.07
C VAL A 102 4.81 -0.48 -9.02
N ARG A 103 5.37 -1.30 -9.91
CA ARG A 103 5.18 -2.74 -9.86
C ARG A 103 6.21 -3.36 -8.93
N VAL A 104 5.74 -4.04 -7.89
CA VAL A 104 6.57 -4.77 -6.92
C VAL A 104 6.38 -6.26 -7.14
N THR A 105 7.46 -7.03 -7.13
CA THR A 105 7.44 -8.48 -7.33
C THR A 105 8.08 -9.19 -6.13
N ALA A 106 7.63 -10.40 -5.84
CA ALA A 106 8.19 -11.22 -4.77
C ALA A 106 9.60 -11.74 -5.09
N ASP A 107 9.96 -11.84 -6.38
CA ASP A 107 11.29 -12.28 -6.83
C ASP A 107 12.23 -11.09 -7.05
N LYS A 108 13.37 -11.09 -6.36
CA LYS A 108 14.39 -10.05 -6.43
C LYS A 108 14.95 -9.84 -7.85
N LYS A 109 15.10 -10.91 -8.64
CA LYS A 109 15.58 -10.81 -10.03
C LYS A 109 14.54 -10.15 -10.93
N GLN A 110 13.27 -10.53 -10.78
CA GLN A 110 12.17 -9.90 -11.50
C GLN A 110 12.00 -8.44 -11.07
N GLN A 111 12.14 -8.13 -9.78
CA GLN A 111 12.08 -6.76 -9.29
C GLN A 111 13.13 -5.86 -9.93
N LEU A 112 14.39 -6.33 -10.06
CA LEU A 112 15.45 -5.59 -10.72
C LEU A 112 15.14 -5.32 -12.20
N LYS A 113 14.57 -6.30 -12.90
CA LYS A 113 14.15 -6.14 -14.30
C LYS A 113 13.03 -5.08 -14.44
N VAL A 114 11.99 -5.21 -13.63
CA VAL A 114 10.86 -4.27 -13.61
C VAL A 114 11.31 -2.85 -13.27
N SER A 115 12.20 -2.69 -12.28
CA SER A 115 12.72 -1.39 -11.89
C SER A 115 13.54 -0.75 -13.03
N LYS A 116 14.36 -1.51 -13.73
CA LYS A 116 15.11 -1.03 -14.90
C LYS A 116 14.18 -0.60 -16.03
N GLU A 117 13.16 -1.38 -16.35
CA GLU A 117 12.17 -1.04 -17.39
C GLU A 117 11.40 0.24 -17.01
N GLN A 118 11.04 0.41 -15.75
CA GLN A 118 10.34 1.61 -15.26
C GLN A 118 11.22 2.86 -15.31
N ILE A 119 12.50 2.75 -14.91
CA ILE A 119 13.48 3.83 -15.01
C ILE A 119 13.69 4.22 -16.47
N ASN A 120 13.86 3.26 -17.37
CA ASN A 120 14.05 3.52 -18.80
C ASN A 120 12.82 4.22 -19.40
N LYS A 121 11.61 3.81 -19.04
CA LYS A 121 10.37 4.44 -19.48
C LYS A 121 10.25 5.87 -18.97
N ASN A 122 10.53 6.11 -17.70
CA ASN A 122 10.49 7.45 -17.12
C ASN A 122 11.58 8.36 -17.69
N THR A 123 12.77 7.82 -17.93
CA THR A 123 13.88 8.57 -18.54
C THR A 123 13.57 8.93 -19.99
N SER A 124 12.91 8.05 -20.75
CA SER A 124 12.51 8.36 -22.13
C SER A 124 11.44 9.46 -22.18
N LEU A 125 10.49 9.48 -21.23
CA LEU A 125 9.48 10.53 -21.08
C LEU A 125 10.11 11.88 -20.70
N LEU A 126 11.10 11.87 -19.80
CA LEU A 126 11.85 13.08 -19.42
C LEU A 126 12.65 13.63 -20.62
N ARG A 127 13.34 12.78 -21.37
CA ARG A 127 14.06 13.18 -22.59
C ARG A 127 13.13 13.78 -23.63
N TRP A 128 11.93 13.24 -23.80
CA TRP A 128 10.94 13.79 -24.71
C TRP A 128 10.45 15.17 -24.24
N ARG A 129 10.16 15.33 -22.96
CA ARG A 129 9.75 16.62 -22.37
C ARG A 129 10.83 17.67 -22.48
N LEU A 130 12.09 17.33 -22.24
CA LEU A 130 13.22 18.24 -22.35
C LEU A 130 13.52 18.65 -23.81
N LYS A 131 13.28 17.76 -24.78
CA LYS A 131 13.43 18.07 -26.20
C LYS A 131 12.40 19.07 -26.73
N ASN A 132 11.23 19.15 -26.10
CA ASN A 132 10.13 20.02 -26.51
C ASN A 132 10.04 21.31 -25.66
N VAL A 133 10.97 21.53 -24.77
CA VAL A 133 11.13 22.81 -24.05
C VAL A 133 12.23 23.57 -24.77
N ASP A 134 11.84 24.54 -25.60
CA ASP A 134 12.76 25.59 -26.07
C ASP A 134 13.17 26.39 -24.84
N VAL A 135 14.37 26.11 -24.34
CA VAL A 135 15.02 26.98 -23.36
C VAL A 135 15.71 28.08 -24.18
N ASP A 136 15.03 29.18 -24.39
CA ASP A 136 15.68 30.42 -24.73
C ASP A 136 16.57 30.83 -23.55
N VAL A 137 17.83 30.44 -23.65
CA VAL A 137 18.86 30.93 -22.73
C VAL A 137 19.17 32.35 -23.16
N LEU A 138 18.62 33.31 -22.41
CA LEU A 138 19.13 34.68 -22.42
C LEU A 138 20.53 34.73 -21.81
#